data_28e51bc594fce0e7181c2db7a45f8ea5
#
_entry.id   28e51bc594fce0e7181c2db7a45f8ea5
#
_cell.length_a   1.000
_cell.length_b   1.000
_cell.length_c   1.000
_cell.angle_alpha   90.00
_cell.angle_beta   90.00
_cell.angle_gamma   90.00
#
_symmetry.space_group_name_H-M   'P 1'
#
loop_
_entity.id
_entity.type
_entity.pdbx_description
1 polymer ?
#
loop_
_entity_poly.entity_id
_entity_poly.type
_entity_poly.pdbx_seq_one_letter_code
_entity_poly.pdbx_strand_id
1 'polypeptide(L)'
;MLRTLLGMALIACAGFAGDVHAATPSPQCTDAAHHEFDFWLGDWDTFRIGKTNAPSVARNQVTSILGGCVLHEVYTRTDGYTGESFTIYDSARKRWHQSWVSNEGELLVAEGSRQGKQIVLTGSTVDDKGETLHRVSWEVVSDGVRETATQSRDGGKTWQPDFDIVFRKRQS
;
A
#
# COMPACT_ATOMS: atom_id res chain seq x y z
N MET A 1 57.20 51.03 -40.68
CA MET A 1 57.15 49.92 -39.73
C MET A 1 56.09 50.23 -38.66
N LEU A 2 54.87 49.65 -38.80
CA LEU A 2 53.77 49.95 -37.93
C LEU A 2 53.54 48.71 -37.04
N ARG A 3 53.74 48.83 -35.73
CA ARG A 3 53.49 47.75 -34.74
C ARG A 3 52.05 47.88 -34.22
N THR A 4 51.20 46.95 -34.61
CA THR A 4 49.85 46.79 -34.08
C THR A 4 49.93 46.05 -32.74
N LEU A 5 49.49 46.69 -31.68
CA LEU A 5 49.27 46.07 -30.36
C LEU A 5 47.88 45.45 -30.30
N LEU A 6 47.80 44.13 -30.17
CA LEU A 6 46.55 43.36 -29.98
C LEU A 6 46.23 43.32 -28.50
N GLY A 7 45.22 44.06 -28.07
CA GLY A 7 44.73 44.01 -26.70
C GLY A 7 43.83 42.80 -26.48
N MET A 8 44.19 41.91 -25.56
CA MET A 8 43.41 40.75 -25.19
C MET A 8 42.49 41.15 -24.01
N ALA A 9 41.21 41.23 -24.28
CA ALA A 9 40.17 41.48 -23.25
C ALA A 9 39.86 40.18 -22.55
N LEU A 10 40.19 40.08 -21.23
CA LEU A 10 39.75 39.00 -20.36
C LEU A 10 38.29 39.23 -19.93
N ILE A 11 37.38 38.40 -20.39
CA ILE A 11 35.98 38.37 -19.91
C ILE A 11 35.98 37.49 -18.65
N ALA A 12 35.82 38.11 -17.48
CA ALA A 12 35.57 37.40 -16.23
C ALA A 12 34.10 36.94 -16.18
N CYS A 13 33.86 35.66 -16.35
CA CYS A 13 32.55 35.05 -16.05
C CYS A 13 32.37 34.96 -14.54
N ALA A 14 31.61 35.88 -13.94
CA ALA A 14 31.12 35.76 -12.58
C ALA A 14 30.04 34.64 -12.53
N GLY A 15 30.42 33.46 -12.05
CA GLY A 15 29.49 32.37 -11.80
C GLY A 15 28.58 32.73 -10.60
N PHE A 16 27.32 32.95 -10.85
CA PHE A 16 26.28 32.98 -9.80
C PHE A 16 26.07 31.53 -9.32
N ALA A 17 26.68 31.15 -8.22
CA ALA A 17 26.29 29.98 -7.45
C ALA A 17 24.97 30.31 -6.73
N GLY A 18 23.85 30.03 -7.38
CA GLY A 18 22.57 30.09 -6.72
C GLY A 18 22.45 28.93 -5.73
N ASP A 19 22.32 29.22 -4.44
CA ASP A 19 21.97 28.21 -3.44
C ASP A 19 20.62 27.62 -3.77
N VAL A 20 20.61 26.40 -4.30
CA VAL A 20 19.40 25.61 -4.44
C VAL A 20 18.97 25.17 -3.05
N HIS A 21 18.18 25.99 -2.37
CA HIS A 21 17.49 25.57 -1.15
C HIS A 21 16.46 24.51 -1.59
N ALA A 22 16.70 23.25 -1.26
CA ALA A 22 15.69 22.22 -1.36
C ALA A 22 14.55 22.60 -0.41
N ALA A 23 13.40 23.00 -0.95
CA ALA A 23 12.21 23.26 -0.16
C ALA A 23 11.87 21.98 0.61
N THR A 24 11.72 22.09 1.93
CA THR A 24 11.21 20.98 2.75
C THR A 24 9.81 20.65 2.22
N PRO A 25 9.56 19.40 1.79
CA PRO A 25 8.22 19.05 1.30
C PRO A 25 7.19 19.34 2.37
N SER A 26 6.12 20.04 2.01
CA SER A 26 4.97 20.19 2.91
C SER A 26 4.43 18.82 3.26
N PRO A 27 4.00 18.56 4.51
CA PRO A 27 3.32 17.32 4.86
C PRO A 27 2.14 17.11 3.92
N GLN A 28 2.18 16.01 3.19
CA GLN A 28 1.09 15.57 2.32
C GLN A 28 0.26 14.53 3.08
N CYS A 29 -0.97 14.28 2.64
CA CYS A 29 -1.79 13.19 3.16
C CYS A 29 -2.07 13.30 4.68
N THR A 30 -2.33 14.52 5.18
CA THR A 30 -2.56 14.78 6.61
C THR A 30 -4.04 14.87 6.98
N ASP A 31 -4.95 14.80 6.04
CA ASP A 31 -6.38 14.83 6.32
C ASP A 31 -6.90 13.48 6.84
N ALA A 32 -8.06 13.51 7.49
CA ALA A 32 -8.63 12.35 8.15
C ALA A 32 -8.88 11.15 7.20
N ALA A 33 -9.12 11.41 5.92
CA ALA A 33 -9.38 10.34 4.96
C ALA A 33 -8.13 9.49 4.69
N HIS A 34 -6.93 10.09 4.69
CA HIS A 34 -5.66 9.37 4.54
C HIS A 34 -5.32 8.50 5.76
N HIS A 35 -5.95 8.73 6.90
CA HIS A 35 -5.70 8.03 8.16
C HIS A 35 -6.79 6.99 8.52
N GLU A 36 -7.79 6.83 7.67
CA GLU A 36 -8.87 5.87 7.93
C GLU A 36 -8.40 4.42 8.01
N PHE A 37 -7.27 4.08 7.41
CA PHE A 37 -6.72 2.73 7.38
C PHE A 37 -5.51 2.55 8.31
N ASP A 38 -5.13 3.57 9.09
CA ASP A 38 -3.97 3.53 9.99
C ASP A 38 -4.08 2.47 11.09
N PHE A 39 -5.29 2.00 11.38
CA PHE A 39 -5.50 0.90 12.33
C PHE A 39 -4.81 -0.40 11.92
N TRP A 40 -4.42 -0.53 10.65
CA TRP A 40 -3.73 -1.70 10.12
C TRP A 40 -2.19 -1.59 10.22
N LEU A 41 -1.64 -0.40 10.53
CA LEU A 41 -0.20 -0.22 10.74
C LEU A 41 0.33 -1.08 11.89
N GLY A 42 1.39 -1.84 11.62
CA GLY A 42 2.03 -2.64 12.66
C GLY A 42 2.82 -3.85 12.17
N ASP A 43 3.36 -4.57 13.15
CA ASP A 43 3.98 -5.88 12.98
C ASP A 43 3.04 -6.93 13.61
N TRP A 44 2.63 -7.90 12.82
CA TRP A 44 1.52 -8.79 13.12
C TRP A 44 1.89 -10.25 12.92
N ASP A 45 1.43 -11.10 13.83
CA ASP A 45 1.29 -12.53 13.61
C ASP A 45 -0.13 -12.81 13.08
N THR A 46 -0.23 -13.57 12.00
CA THR A 46 -1.50 -13.86 11.31
C THR A 46 -2.04 -15.23 11.70
N PHE A 47 -3.32 -15.30 12.01
CA PHE A 47 -4.01 -16.53 12.40
C PHE A 47 -5.27 -16.72 11.55
N ARG A 48 -5.63 -17.96 11.29
CA ARG A 48 -6.95 -18.30 10.71
C ARG A 48 -8.03 -18.16 11.78
N ILE A 49 -9.16 -17.59 11.44
CA ILE A 49 -10.31 -17.51 12.34
C ILE A 49 -10.73 -18.94 12.76
N GLY A 50 -11.10 -19.07 14.04
CA GLY A 50 -11.42 -20.37 14.66
C GLY A 50 -10.20 -21.25 14.97
N LYS A 51 -8.98 -20.82 14.65
CA LYS A 51 -7.71 -21.53 14.93
C LYS A 51 -6.66 -20.61 15.57
N THR A 52 -7.10 -19.61 16.33
CA THR A 52 -6.21 -18.60 16.92
C THR A 52 -5.34 -19.12 18.08
N ASN A 53 -5.58 -20.35 18.55
CA ASN A 53 -4.70 -21.08 19.51
C ASN A 53 -3.63 -21.94 18.80
N ALA A 54 -3.68 -22.07 17.47
CA ALA A 54 -2.64 -22.72 16.68
C ALA A 54 -1.46 -21.75 16.45
N PRO A 55 -0.29 -22.22 16.00
CA PRO A 55 0.79 -21.35 15.55
C PRO A 55 0.31 -20.39 14.47
N SER A 56 0.91 -19.19 14.42
CA SER A 56 0.66 -18.22 13.34
C SER A 56 1.00 -18.84 11.99
N VAL A 57 0.20 -18.50 10.98
CA VAL A 57 0.40 -19.00 9.60
C VAL A 57 1.27 -18.07 8.76
N ALA A 58 1.40 -16.81 9.20
CA ALA A 58 2.20 -15.80 8.51
C ALA A 58 2.63 -14.69 9.47
N ARG A 59 3.65 -13.94 9.05
CA ARG A 59 3.96 -12.60 9.56
C ARG A 59 3.46 -11.58 8.55
N ASN A 60 2.87 -10.50 9.04
CA ASN A 60 2.46 -9.36 8.23
C ASN A 60 3.03 -8.08 8.84
N GLN A 61 3.76 -7.30 8.05
CA GLN A 61 4.31 -6.02 8.46
C GLN A 61 3.70 -4.92 7.59
N VAL A 62 3.02 -3.97 8.22
CA VAL A 62 2.42 -2.82 7.53
C VAL A 62 3.06 -1.55 8.05
N THR A 63 3.71 -0.80 7.15
CA THR A 63 4.43 0.43 7.48
C THR A 63 3.89 1.61 6.70
N SER A 64 3.96 2.80 7.28
CA SER A 64 3.66 4.04 6.59
C SER A 64 4.91 4.54 5.88
N ILE A 65 4.83 4.79 4.58
CA ILE A 65 5.92 5.27 3.74
C ILE A 65 5.50 6.52 2.95
N LEU A 66 6.42 7.11 2.19
CA LEU A 66 6.20 8.28 1.33
C LEU A 66 5.54 9.44 2.08
N GLY A 67 6.05 9.75 3.28
CA GLY A 67 5.56 10.87 4.07
C GLY A 67 4.15 10.67 4.65
N GLY A 68 3.70 9.43 4.83
CA GLY A 68 2.39 9.09 5.39
C GLY A 68 1.32 8.82 4.34
N CYS A 69 1.63 8.94 3.04
CA CYS A 69 0.64 8.78 1.98
C CYS A 69 0.33 7.32 1.61
N VAL A 70 1.23 6.39 1.92
CA VAL A 70 1.13 5.00 1.48
C VAL A 70 1.34 4.05 2.64
N LEU A 71 0.47 3.05 2.77
CA LEU A 71 0.72 1.88 3.58
C LEU A 71 1.40 0.83 2.70
N HIS A 72 2.58 0.39 3.12
CA HIS A 72 3.33 -0.69 2.48
C HIS A 72 3.23 -1.92 3.36
N GLU A 73 2.66 -2.98 2.82
CA GLU A 73 2.54 -4.28 3.45
C GLU A 73 3.58 -5.25 2.91
N VAL A 74 4.18 -6.02 3.82
CA VAL A 74 5.01 -7.19 3.50
C VAL A 74 4.43 -8.39 4.24
N TYR A 75 3.90 -9.35 3.50
CA TYR A 75 3.28 -10.55 4.02
C TYR A 75 4.13 -11.77 3.70
N THR A 76 4.43 -12.59 4.72
CA THR A 76 5.28 -13.78 4.56
C THR A 76 4.65 -14.95 5.30
N ARG A 77 4.23 -15.99 4.56
CA ARG A 77 3.68 -17.23 5.11
C ARG A 77 4.78 -18.22 5.47
N THR A 78 4.45 -19.11 6.40
CA THR A 78 5.37 -20.17 6.86
C THR A 78 5.65 -21.24 5.80
N ASP A 79 4.85 -21.32 4.73
CA ASP A 79 5.03 -22.25 3.61
C ASP A 79 5.82 -21.66 2.43
N GLY A 80 6.33 -20.42 2.56
CA GLY A 80 7.16 -19.76 1.54
C GLY A 80 6.40 -18.83 0.59
N TYR A 81 5.07 -18.75 0.66
CA TYR A 81 4.32 -17.72 -0.06
C TYR A 81 4.65 -16.36 0.51
N THR A 82 4.93 -15.39 -0.34
CA THR A 82 5.17 -13.99 0.03
C THR A 82 4.45 -13.06 -0.92
N GLY A 83 3.98 -11.94 -0.39
CA GLY A 83 3.39 -10.88 -1.19
C GLY A 83 3.59 -9.52 -0.55
N GLU A 84 3.46 -8.49 -1.36
CA GLU A 84 3.53 -7.10 -0.93
C GLU A 84 2.37 -6.30 -1.51
N SER A 85 1.94 -5.27 -0.78
CA SER A 85 0.96 -4.33 -1.30
C SER A 85 1.35 -2.88 -1.03
N PHE A 86 0.91 -2.01 -1.94
CA PHE A 86 0.89 -0.57 -1.76
C PHE A 86 -0.55 -0.10 -1.71
N THR A 87 -0.93 0.49 -0.58
CA THR A 87 -2.28 0.98 -0.34
C THR A 87 -2.24 2.49 -0.15
N ILE A 88 -3.01 3.23 -0.95
CA ILE A 88 -3.05 4.69 -0.96
C ILE A 88 -4.47 5.21 -1.04
N TYR A 89 -4.74 6.33 -0.37
CA TYR A 89 -5.98 7.07 -0.57
C TYR A 89 -5.84 8.03 -1.76
N ASP A 90 -6.61 7.79 -2.82
CA ASP A 90 -6.70 8.69 -3.98
C ASP A 90 -7.64 9.85 -3.65
N SER A 91 -7.06 11.00 -3.32
CA SER A 91 -7.82 12.20 -2.94
C SER A 91 -8.70 12.74 -4.07
N ALA A 92 -8.29 12.56 -5.34
CA ALA A 92 -9.04 13.05 -6.48
C ALA A 92 -10.32 12.23 -6.70
N ARG A 93 -10.24 10.91 -6.51
CA ARG A 93 -11.36 9.99 -6.66
C ARG A 93 -12.07 9.66 -5.33
N LYS A 94 -11.50 10.12 -4.20
CA LYS A 94 -12.00 9.90 -2.84
C LYS A 94 -12.21 8.42 -2.52
N ARG A 95 -11.19 7.60 -2.80
CA ARG A 95 -11.22 6.16 -2.56
C ARG A 95 -9.85 5.60 -2.22
N TRP A 96 -9.83 4.51 -1.51
CA TRP A 96 -8.66 3.69 -1.30
C TRP A 96 -8.36 2.85 -2.51
N HIS A 97 -7.09 2.72 -2.84
CA HIS A 97 -6.52 1.86 -3.88
C HIS A 97 -5.45 0.96 -3.26
N GLN A 98 -5.48 -0.32 -3.58
CA GLN A 98 -4.44 -1.27 -3.22
C GLN A 98 -4.00 -2.03 -4.47
N SER A 99 -2.68 -2.17 -4.63
CA SER A 99 -2.06 -3.09 -5.57
C SER A 99 -1.34 -4.16 -4.77
N TRP A 100 -1.79 -5.41 -4.89
CA TRP A 100 -1.17 -6.59 -4.31
C TRP A 100 -0.41 -7.36 -5.36
N VAL A 101 0.80 -7.82 -5.04
CA VAL A 101 1.62 -8.70 -5.87
C VAL A 101 2.19 -9.83 -5.01
N SER A 102 2.42 -11.02 -5.61
CA SER A 102 3.00 -12.15 -4.89
C SER A 102 4.13 -12.85 -5.66
N ASN A 103 4.89 -13.68 -4.96
CA ASN A 103 5.93 -14.52 -5.56
C ASN A 103 5.36 -15.67 -6.43
N GLU A 104 4.06 -15.81 -6.49
CA GLU A 104 3.36 -16.74 -7.40
C GLU A 104 2.89 -16.04 -8.69
N GLY A 105 3.26 -14.76 -8.88
CA GLY A 105 2.91 -13.97 -10.06
C GLY A 105 1.49 -13.39 -10.03
N GLU A 106 0.86 -13.33 -8.86
CA GLU A 106 -0.46 -12.72 -8.71
C GLU A 106 -0.36 -11.20 -8.77
N LEU A 107 -1.36 -10.58 -9.38
CA LEU A 107 -1.65 -9.16 -9.31
C LEU A 107 -3.14 -8.98 -9.03
N LEU A 108 -3.47 -8.36 -7.90
CA LEU A 108 -4.81 -7.86 -7.62
C LEU A 108 -4.77 -6.35 -7.44
N VAL A 109 -5.51 -5.63 -8.26
CA VAL A 109 -5.78 -4.20 -8.07
C VAL A 109 -7.20 -4.07 -7.54
N ALA A 110 -7.33 -3.51 -6.34
CA ALA A 110 -8.61 -3.36 -5.68
C ALA A 110 -8.83 -1.93 -5.21
N GLU A 111 -10.07 -1.45 -5.31
CA GLU A 111 -10.45 -0.09 -4.94
C GLU A 111 -11.73 -0.10 -4.11
N GLY A 112 -11.87 0.91 -3.24
CA GLY A 112 -13.06 1.03 -2.42
C GLY A 112 -12.99 2.13 -1.38
N SER A 113 -13.70 1.96 -0.28
CA SER A 113 -13.83 2.99 0.75
C SER A 113 -14.20 2.39 2.10
N ARG A 114 -14.24 3.27 3.11
CA ARG A 114 -14.83 2.91 4.39
C ARG A 114 -16.33 2.66 4.26
N GLN A 115 -16.76 1.53 4.80
CA GLN A 115 -18.18 1.13 4.90
C GLN A 115 -18.47 0.79 6.36
N GLY A 116 -19.03 1.74 7.10
CA GLY A 116 -19.24 1.61 8.53
C GLY A 116 -17.92 1.46 9.29
N LYS A 117 -17.69 0.29 9.90
CA LYS A 117 -16.45 -0.01 10.66
C LYS A 117 -15.35 -0.65 9.81
N GLN A 118 -15.66 -1.00 8.56
CA GLN A 118 -14.74 -1.71 7.68
C GLN A 118 -14.16 -0.78 6.61
N ILE A 119 -12.94 -1.04 6.16
CA ILE A 119 -12.47 -0.65 4.83
C ILE A 119 -12.79 -1.83 3.90
N VAL A 120 -13.47 -1.56 2.80
CA VAL A 120 -13.86 -2.60 1.83
C VAL A 120 -13.33 -2.22 0.46
N LEU A 121 -12.50 -3.11 -0.12
CA LEU A 121 -11.95 -2.95 -1.46
C LEU A 121 -12.47 -4.07 -2.36
N THR A 122 -12.71 -3.75 -3.63
CA THR A 122 -13.17 -4.70 -4.64
C THR A 122 -12.29 -4.57 -5.87
N GLY A 123 -11.89 -5.71 -6.43
CA GLY A 123 -11.10 -5.80 -7.64
C GLY A 123 -11.44 -7.05 -8.43
N SER A 124 -10.75 -7.30 -9.53
CA SER A 124 -10.90 -8.54 -10.28
C SER A 124 -9.57 -9.07 -10.77
N THR A 125 -9.53 -10.39 -10.96
CA THR A 125 -8.46 -11.11 -11.65
C THR A 125 -9.06 -11.86 -12.83
N VAL A 126 -8.24 -12.17 -13.84
CA VAL A 126 -8.65 -12.95 -15.01
C VAL A 126 -7.70 -14.12 -15.17
N ASP A 127 -8.25 -15.32 -15.29
CA ASP A 127 -7.53 -16.55 -15.58
C ASP A 127 -8.13 -17.26 -16.82
N ASP A 128 -7.67 -18.47 -17.14
CA ASP A 128 -8.19 -19.29 -18.23
C ASP A 128 -9.66 -19.71 -18.06
N LYS A 129 -10.20 -19.58 -16.84
CA LYS A 129 -11.61 -19.87 -16.50
C LYS A 129 -12.50 -18.62 -16.50
N GLY A 130 -11.92 -17.43 -16.75
CA GLY A 130 -12.63 -16.17 -16.84
C GLY A 130 -12.34 -15.21 -15.69
N GLU A 131 -13.21 -14.22 -15.53
CA GLU A 131 -13.08 -13.20 -14.50
C GLU A 131 -13.54 -13.70 -13.13
N THR A 132 -12.76 -13.38 -12.12
CA THR A 132 -13.12 -13.54 -10.70
C THR A 132 -13.13 -12.18 -10.04
N LEU A 133 -14.26 -11.79 -9.47
CA LEU A 133 -14.35 -10.62 -8.61
C LEU A 133 -13.90 -10.98 -7.20
N HIS A 134 -13.12 -10.09 -6.58
CA HIS A 134 -12.67 -10.21 -5.21
C HIS A 134 -13.21 -9.05 -4.38
N ARG A 135 -13.64 -9.34 -3.17
CA ARG A 135 -13.98 -8.33 -2.15
C ARG A 135 -13.22 -8.63 -0.90
N VAL A 136 -12.38 -7.70 -0.49
CA VAL A 136 -11.55 -7.79 0.72
C VAL A 136 -11.99 -6.71 1.69
N SER A 137 -12.09 -7.05 2.97
CA SER A 137 -12.48 -6.10 4.01
C SER A 137 -11.64 -6.25 5.27
N TRP A 138 -11.30 -5.12 5.88
CA TRP A 138 -10.53 -5.01 7.12
C TRP A 138 -11.35 -4.31 8.18
N GLU A 139 -11.32 -4.82 9.40
CA GLU A 139 -11.97 -4.20 10.56
C GLU A 139 -11.14 -4.40 11.84
N VAL A 140 -11.24 -3.41 12.75
CA VAL A 140 -10.68 -3.56 14.10
C VAL A 140 -11.54 -4.51 14.90
N VAL A 141 -10.92 -5.52 15.50
CA VAL A 141 -11.56 -6.47 16.43
C VAL A 141 -10.90 -6.37 17.80
N SER A 142 -11.44 -7.08 18.80
CA SER A 142 -10.99 -6.97 20.20
C SER A 142 -9.50 -7.29 20.42
N ASP A 143 -8.91 -8.13 19.56
CA ASP A 143 -7.54 -8.62 19.70
C ASP A 143 -6.64 -8.32 18.49
N GLY A 144 -7.07 -7.39 17.61
CA GLY A 144 -6.27 -6.99 16.47
C GLY A 144 -7.06 -6.43 15.29
N VAL A 145 -6.69 -6.87 14.08
CA VAL A 145 -7.39 -6.53 12.84
C VAL A 145 -7.83 -7.81 12.15
N ARG A 146 -9.10 -7.91 11.80
CA ARG A 146 -9.62 -9.01 10.99
C ARG A 146 -9.63 -8.61 9.53
N GLU A 147 -9.18 -9.51 8.68
CA GLU A 147 -9.28 -9.39 7.25
C GLU A 147 -10.08 -10.58 6.69
N THR A 148 -11.07 -10.27 5.85
CA THR A 148 -11.88 -11.29 5.16
C THR A 148 -11.88 -11.05 3.67
N ALA A 149 -11.88 -12.13 2.90
CA ALA A 149 -12.09 -12.06 1.47
C ALA A 149 -13.24 -12.98 1.04
N THR A 150 -13.94 -12.51 0.02
CA THR A 150 -14.94 -13.28 -0.72
C THR A 150 -14.68 -13.13 -2.21
N GLN A 151 -15.06 -14.14 -2.98
CA GLN A 151 -14.91 -14.15 -4.44
C GLN A 151 -16.22 -14.50 -5.14
N SER A 152 -16.36 -14.00 -6.37
CA SER A 152 -17.51 -14.27 -7.25
C SER A 152 -17.03 -14.56 -8.67
N ARG A 153 -17.58 -15.61 -9.28
CA ARG A 153 -17.33 -15.98 -10.67
C ARG A 153 -18.58 -15.82 -11.58
N ASP A 154 -19.60 -15.18 -11.07
CA ASP A 154 -20.89 -14.96 -11.77
C ASP A 154 -21.27 -13.47 -11.88
N GLY A 155 -20.25 -12.60 -11.89
CA GLY A 155 -20.45 -11.15 -11.99
C GLY A 155 -21.03 -10.51 -10.73
N GLY A 156 -20.74 -11.08 -9.56
CA GLY A 156 -21.15 -10.54 -8.28
C GLY A 156 -22.54 -10.95 -7.82
N LYS A 157 -23.19 -11.92 -8.49
CA LYS A 157 -24.53 -12.42 -8.10
C LYS A 157 -24.45 -13.29 -6.86
N THR A 158 -23.43 -14.14 -6.77
CA THR A 158 -23.13 -14.95 -5.58
C THR A 158 -21.69 -14.77 -5.15
N TRP A 159 -21.44 -14.85 -3.83
CA TRP A 159 -20.14 -14.66 -3.23
C TRP A 159 -19.80 -15.86 -2.36
N GLN A 160 -18.60 -16.42 -2.54
CA GLN A 160 -18.09 -17.52 -1.76
C GLN A 160 -16.96 -17.01 -0.86
N PRO A 161 -16.86 -17.50 0.39
CA PRO A 161 -15.70 -17.20 1.24
C PRO A 161 -14.41 -17.65 0.54
N ASP A 162 -13.36 -16.81 0.65
CA ASP A 162 -12.03 -17.12 0.18
C ASP A 162 -11.11 -17.34 1.39
N PHE A 163 -10.90 -16.30 2.20
CA PHE A 163 -10.19 -16.44 3.47
C PHE A 163 -10.81 -15.58 4.59
N ASP A 164 -10.45 -15.94 5.83
CA ASP A 164 -10.85 -15.24 7.04
C ASP A 164 -9.71 -15.37 8.06
N ILE A 165 -9.02 -14.27 8.31
CA ILE A 165 -7.82 -14.21 9.14
C ILE A 165 -7.90 -13.06 10.15
N VAL A 166 -7.10 -13.18 11.21
CA VAL A 166 -6.89 -12.12 12.19
C VAL A 166 -5.40 -11.85 12.37
N PHE A 167 -5.04 -10.58 12.33
CA PHE A 167 -3.74 -10.05 12.64
C PHE A 167 -3.69 -9.68 14.10
N ARG A 168 -2.84 -10.32 14.89
CA ARG A 168 -2.56 -9.97 16.28
C ARG A 168 -1.22 -9.30 16.40
N LYS A 169 -1.13 -8.25 17.21
CA LYS A 169 0.16 -7.57 17.42
C LYS A 169 1.20 -8.58 17.86
N ARG A 170 2.31 -8.60 17.13
CA ARG A 170 3.47 -9.42 17.47
C ARG A 170 4.04 -8.95 18.81
N GLN A 171 4.29 -9.90 19.70
CA GLN A 171 4.99 -9.64 20.94
C GLN A 171 6.49 -9.73 20.67
N SER A 172 7.22 -8.68 21.06
CA SER A 172 8.69 -8.60 20.97
C SER A 172 9.36 -9.46 22.03
#